data_643880e093d7673abea0e7eac14a92b8
#
_entry.id   643880e093d7673abea0e7eac14a92b8
#
_cell.length_a   1.000
_cell.length_b   1.000
_cell.length_c   1.000
_cell.angle_alpha   90.00
_cell.angle_beta   90.00
_cell.angle_gamma   90.00
#
_symmetry.space_group_name_H-M   'P 1'
#
loop_
_entity.id
_entity.type
_entity.pdbx_description
1 polymer ?
#
loop_
_entity_poly.entity_id
_entity_poly.type
_entity_poly.pdbx_seq_one_letter_code
_entity_poly.pdbx_strand_id
1 'polypeptide(L)'
;MFRSRLILLSLAFTLGACGDAPAPADTSASAPDNKPASTEAAATTLPKPPATDAAIRAEDLGAQIQILASDEFAGRQPGGPGERKTVGYLTREFERLGLKPGNGDSYAQSVDMVEIVSEARGPVTIAYADGSSDSLTIGEDAVIQTLREDPVAEVDASDMVFVGFGVNAPELEWNDYAGIDVKGKTVVLLVNDPGFETGNDALFRGKAMTYYGRWTYK
;
A
#
# COMPACT_ATOMS: atom_id res chain seq x y z
N MET A 1 18.06 22.50 32.42
CA MET A 1 16.96 22.07 33.29
C MET A 1 15.65 22.59 32.71
N PHE A 2 15.01 21.81 31.84
CA PHE A 2 13.64 22.09 31.37
C PHE A 2 12.83 20.81 31.53
N ARG A 3 11.92 20.82 32.48
CA ARG A 3 10.97 19.72 32.67
C ARG A 3 9.72 20.04 31.86
N SER A 4 9.52 19.31 30.77
CA SER A 4 8.25 19.30 30.04
C SER A 4 7.31 18.31 30.70
N ARG A 5 6.17 18.79 31.17
CA ARG A 5 5.11 17.99 31.77
C ARG A 5 4.19 17.50 30.62
N LEU A 6 4.12 16.21 30.48
CA LEU A 6 3.12 15.54 29.66
C LEU A 6 1.80 15.55 30.43
N ILE A 7 0.75 16.10 29.84
CA ILE A 7 -0.61 16.09 30.37
C ILE A 7 -1.28 14.82 29.87
N LEU A 8 -1.50 13.86 30.75
CA LEU A 8 -2.37 12.70 30.49
C LEU A 8 -3.83 13.17 30.62
N LEU A 9 -4.60 13.02 29.55
CA LEU A 9 -6.05 13.17 29.55
C LEU A 9 -6.67 11.78 29.72
N SER A 10 -7.09 11.47 30.94
CA SER A 10 -7.81 10.24 31.28
C SER A 10 -9.28 10.41 30.91
N LEU A 11 -9.78 9.61 29.97
CA LEU A 11 -11.21 9.49 29.68
C LEU A 11 -11.71 8.16 30.27
N ALA A 12 -12.47 8.24 31.36
CA ALA A 12 -13.12 7.10 31.99
C ALA A 12 -14.40 6.79 31.22
N PHE A 13 -14.53 5.57 30.71
CA PHE A 13 -15.81 5.03 30.24
C PHE A 13 -16.28 3.91 31.17
N THR A 14 -17.53 4.05 31.60
CA THR A 14 -18.24 3.19 32.53
C THR A 14 -18.66 1.86 31.90
N LEU A 15 -18.45 0.78 32.67
CA LEU A 15 -18.91 -0.57 32.37
C LEU A 15 -20.44 -0.66 32.36
N GLY A 16 -21.00 -1.20 31.29
CA GLY A 16 -22.33 -1.78 31.23
C GLY A 16 -22.24 -3.30 31.06
N ALA A 17 -22.97 -4.02 31.88
CA ALA A 17 -22.83 -5.45 32.14
C ALA A 17 -23.58 -6.35 31.14
N CYS A 18 -23.06 -7.58 31.06
CA CYS A 18 -23.71 -8.89 30.80
C CYS A 18 -24.37 -9.19 29.46
N GLY A 19 -23.78 -10.18 28.79
CA GLY A 19 -24.41 -10.98 27.77
C GLY A 19 -23.53 -12.19 27.46
N ASP A 20 -23.95 -13.39 27.90
CA ASP A 20 -23.30 -14.67 27.64
C ASP A 20 -23.10 -14.90 26.12
N ALA A 21 -21.86 -15.10 25.70
CA ALA A 21 -21.53 -15.57 24.36
C ALA A 21 -21.25 -17.09 24.38
N PRO A 22 -21.82 -17.89 23.48
CA PRO A 22 -21.51 -19.30 23.33
C PRO A 22 -20.11 -19.50 22.72
N ALA A 23 -19.47 -20.59 23.14
CA ALA A 23 -18.14 -21.03 22.74
C ALA A 23 -17.98 -21.19 21.21
N PRO A 24 -16.80 -20.91 20.65
CA PRO A 24 -16.55 -21.09 19.23
C PRO A 24 -16.48 -22.57 18.86
N ALA A 25 -17.26 -22.95 17.86
CA ALA A 25 -17.19 -24.27 17.24
C ALA A 25 -15.92 -24.35 16.37
N ASP A 26 -15.15 -25.43 16.53
CA ASP A 26 -14.08 -25.85 15.63
C ASP A 26 -14.61 -25.94 14.19
N THR A 27 -14.14 -25.07 13.33
CA THR A 27 -14.33 -25.22 11.88
C THR A 27 -12.96 -25.19 11.21
N SER A 28 -12.41 -26.39 10.99
CA SER A 28 -11.33 -26.58 10.02
C SER A 28 -11.91 -26.27 8.63
N ALA A 29 -11.67 -25.09 8.14
CA ALA A 29 -12.04 -24.70 6.78
C ALA A 29 -10.96 -25.21 5.82
N SER A 30 -11.32 -26.22 5.03
CA SER A 30 -10.60 -26.61 3.82
C SER A 30 -10.51 -25.42 2.88
N ALA A 31 -9.34 -25.24 2.28
CA ALA A 31 -9.12 -24.24 1.24
C ALA A 31 -10.15 -24.42 0.10
N PRO A 32 -10.72 -23.32 -0.43
CA PRO A 32 -11.66 -23.44 -1.53
C PRO A 32 -10.92 -23.78 -2.83
N ASP A 33 -11.31 -24.91 -3.43
CA ASP A 33 -10.99 -25.24 -4.81
C ASP A 33 -11.48 -24.12 -5.74
N ASN A 34 -10.56 -23.38 -6.29
CA ASN A 34 -10.83 -22.27 -7.20
C ASN A 34 -11.07 -22.80 -8.61
N LYS A 35 -12.17 -23.55 -8.81
CA LYS A 35 -12.68 -23.87 -10.13
C LYS A 35 -13.37 -22.61 -10.69
N PRO A 36 -13.02 -22.10 -11.86
CA PRO A 36 -13.69 -20.92 -12.41
C PRO A 36 -15.16 -21.25 -12.69
N ALA A 37 -16.04 -20.72 -11.86
CA ALA A 37 -17.45 -20.69 -12.15
C ALA A 37 -17.69 -19.69 -13.30
N SER A 38 -18.06 -20.19 -14.46
CA SER A 38 -18.60 -19.37 -15.53
C SER A 38 -20.01 -18.89 -15.11
N THR A 39 -20.05 -17.78 -14.39
CA THR A 39 -21.29 -17.06 -14.21
C THR A 39 -21.38 -16.05 -15.35
N GLU A 40 -22.27 -16.33 -16.28
CA GLU A 40 -22.71 -15.43 -17.33
C GLU A 40 -23.35 -14.21 -16.64
N ALA A 41 -22.51 -13.21 -16.35
CA ALA A 41 -22.96 -11.94 -15.80
C ALA A 41 -23.78 -11.24 -16.89
N ALA A 42 -25.02 -10.88 -16.55
CA ALA A 42 -25.89 -10.06 -17.38
C ALA A 42 -25.08 -8.90 -17.96
N ALA A 43 -25.08 -8.79 -19.29
CA ALA A 43 -24.34 -7.78 -20.02
C ALA A 43 -24.91 -6.39 -19.66
N THR A 44 -24.34 -5.75 -18.65
CA THR A 44 -24.52 -4.31 -18.47
C THR A 44 -23.94 -3.67 -19.72
N THR A 45 -24.77 -3.07 -20.55
CA THR A 45 -24.32 -2.37 -21.75
C THR A 45 -23.45 -1.19 -21.33
N LEU A 46 -22.14 -1.37 -21.44
CA LEU A 46 -21.20 -0.26 -21.27
C LEU A 46 -21.56 0.88 -22.23
N PRO A 47 -21.37 2.14 -21.83
CA PRO A 47 -21.56 3.27 -22.73
C PRO A 47 -20.77 3.04 -24.02
N LYS A 48 -21.37 3.39 -25.15
CA LYS A 48 -20.68 3.29 -26.44
C LYS A 48 -19.44 4.18 -26.40
N PRO A 49 -18.26 3.66 -26.75
CA PRO A 49 -17.07 4.50 -26.87
C PRO A 49 -17.30 5.66 -27.83
N PRO A 50 -16.70 6.83 -27.58
CA PRO A 50 -16.82 7.98 -28.47
C PRO A 50 -16.30 7.65 -29.87
N ALA A 51 -16.80 8.38 -30.88
CA ALA A 51 -16.33 8.25 -32.25
C ALA A 51 -14.84 8.58 -32.34
N THR A 52 -14.10 7.87 -33.20
CA THR A 52 -12.71 8.18 -33.44
C THR A 52 -12.61 9.48 -34.24
N ASP A 53 -11.94 10.47 -33.66
CA ASP A 53 -11.67 11.76 -34.27
C ASP A 53 -10.20 12.09 -34.08
N ALA A 54 -9.60 12.86 -34.98
CA ALA A 54 -8.23 13.34 -34.86
C ALA A 54 -8.06 14.37 -33.74
N ALA A 55 -9.15 14.97 -33.27
CA ALA A 55 -9.14 15.90 -32.17
C ALA A 55 -9.32 15.18 -30.83
N ILE A 56 -8.48 15.47 -29.85
CA ILE A 56 -8.66 15.04 -28.46
C ILE A 56 -9.65 16.01 -27.80
N ARG A 57 -10.80 15.52 -27.37
CA ARG A 57 -11.85 16.31 -26.74
C ARG A 57 -12.03 15.95 -25.28
N ALA A 58 -12.42 16.92 -24.47
CA ALA A 58 -12.67 16.69 -23.04
C ALA A 58 -13.81 15.68 -22.81
N GLU A 59 -14.84 15.70 -23.66
CA GLU A 59 -16.00 14.79 -23.59
C GLU A 59 -15.56 13.35 -23.84
N ASP A 60 -14.71 13.10 -24.83
CA ASP A 60 -14.22 11.78 -25.18
C ASP A 60 -13.35 11.22 -24.05
N LEU A 61 -12.45 12.04 -23.51
CA LEU A 61 -11.65 11.66 -22.35
C LEU A 61 -12.52 11.40 -21.12
N GLY A 62 -13.52 12.26 -20.88
CA GLY A 62 -14.48 12.09 -19.79
C GLY A 62 -15.25 10.77 -19.88
N ALA A 63 -15.71 10.39 -21.08
CA ALA A 63 -16.40 9.11 -21.30
C ALA A 63 -15.50 7.90 -21.01
N GLN A 64 -14.24 7.92 -21.43
CA GLN A 64 -13.28 6.86 -21.13
C GLN A 64 -13.02 6.74 -19.61
N ILE A 65 -12.87 7.88 -18.94
CA ILE A 65 -12.67 7.91 -17.49
C ILE A 65 -13.89 7.35 -16.75
N GLN A 66 -15.12 7.74 -17.15
CA GLN A 66 -16.35 7.20 -16.54
C GLN A 66 -16.45 5.69 -16.67
N ILE A 67 -16.11 5.13 -17.82
CA ILE A 67 -16.12 3.68 -18.05
C ILE A 67 -15.12 3.02 -17.11
N LEU A 68 -13.85 3.43 -17.16
CA LEU A 68 -12.77 2.79 -16.40
C LEU A 68 -12.88 3.02 -14.88
N ALA A 69 -13.51 4.11 -14.44
CA ALA A 69 -13.72 4.40 -13.03
C ALA A 69 -15.02 3.84 -12.47
N SER A 70 -15.83 3.16 -13.28
CA SER A 70 -17.07 2.56 -12.79
C SER A 70 -16.83 1.39 -11.85
N ASP A 71 -17.79 1.10 -10.97
CA ASP A 71 -17.76 -0.03 -10.03
C ASP A 71 -17.60 -1.38 -10.73
N GLU A 72 -18.06 -1.46 -11.99
CA GLU A 72 -17.89 -2.66 -12.80
C GLU A 72 -16.43 -3.09 -12.95
N PHE A 73 -15.50 -2.13 -12.98
CA PHE A 73 -14.06 -2.40 -13.09
C PHE A 73 -13.39 -2.67 -11.74
N ALA A 74 -14.13 -2.68 -10.63
CA ALA A 74 -13.68 -3.12 -9.30
C ALA A 74 -12.29 -2.56 -8.90
N GLY A 75 -12.04 -1.27 -9.17
CA GLY A 75 -10.77 -0.61 -8.86
C GLY A 75 -9.57 -1.04 -9.72
N ARG A 76 -9.72 -1.97 -10.64
CA ARG A 76 -8.69 -2.42 -11.61
C ARG A 76 -7.42 -2.99 -10.96
N GLN A 77 -7.55 -3.59 -9.77
CA GLN A 77 -6.43 -4.20 -9.07
C GLN A 77 -5.75 -5.28 -9.93
N PRO A 78 -4.41 -5.26 -10.06
CA PRO A 78 -3.66 -6.31 -10.72
C PRO A 78 -3.95 -7.71 -10.13
N GLY A 79 -3.98 -8.75 -10.99
CA GLY A 79 -4.35 -10.11 -10.63
C GLY A 79 -5.86 -10.32 -10.44
N GLY A 80 -6.64 -9.27 -10.28
CA GLY A 80 -8.07 -9.32 -9.97
C GLY A 80 -9.01 -9.34 -11.17
N PRO A 81 -10.35 -9.44 -10.91
CA PRO A 81 -11.36 -9.36 -11.96
C PRO A 81 -11.36 -8.01 -12.69
N GLY A 82 -11.03 -6.92 -11.99
CA GLY A 82 -10.97 -5.58 -12.56
C GLY A 82 -9.86 -5.41 -13.59
N GLU A 83 -8.70 -6.05 -13.38
CA GLU A 83 -7.63 -6.09 -14.38
C GLU A 83 -8.10 -6.76 -15.68
N ARG A 84 -8.68 -7.95 -15.59
CA ARG A 84 -9.16 -8.68 -16.79
C ARG A 84 -10.16 -7.87 -17.60
N LYS A 85 -11.07 -7.16 -16.93
CA LYS A 85 -12.02 -6.26 -17.58
C LYS A 85 -11.31 -5.06 -18.22
N THR A 86 -10.31 -4.49 -17.54
CA THR A 86 -9.52 -3.37 -18.03
C THR A 86 -8.73 -3.76 -19.27
N VAL A 87 -7.99 -4.87 -19.21
CA VAL A 87 -7.21 -5.38 -20.37
C VAL A 87 -8.15 -5.66 -21.54
N GLY A 88 -9.28 -6.33 -21.32
CA GLY A 88 -10.27 -6.60 -22.37
C GLY A 88 -10.88 -5.31 -22.96
N TYR A 89 -11.12 -4.30 -22.14
CA TYR A 89 -11.61 -3.00 -22.60
C TYR A 89 -10.56 -2.29 -23.47
N LEU A 90 -9.32 -2.16 -22.98
CA LEU A 90 -8.24 -1.51 -23.72
C LEU A 90 -7.91 -2.22 -25.02
N THR A 91 -7.92 -3.55 -25.04
CA THR A 91 -7.73 -4.34 -26.26
C THR A 91 -8.78 -3.97 -27.32
N ARG A 92 -10.06 -3.95 -26.97
CA ARG A 92 -11.12 -3.57 -27.89
C ARG A 92 -10.99 -2.12 -28.38
N GLU A 93 -10.57 -1.22 -27.52
CA GLU A 93 -10.34 0.18 -27.92
C GLU A 93 -9.16 0.31 -28.89
N PHE A 94 -8.06 -0.40 -28.66
CA PHE A 94 -6.92 -0.43 -29.59
C PHE A 94 -7.32 -1.01 -30.95
N GLU A 95 -8.08 -2.10 -30.97
CA GLU A 95 -8.62 -2.67 -32.20
C GLU A 95 -9.54 -1.68 -32.94
N ARG A 96 -10.45 -1.03 -32.18
CA ARG A 96 -11.36 -0.02 -32.73
C ARG A 96 -10.62 1.18 -33.36
N LEU A 97 -9.49 1.55 -32.77
CA LEU A 97 -8.62 2.61 -33.27
C LEU A 97 -7.73 2.17 -34.44
N GLY A 98 -7.78 0.90 -34.83
CA GLY A 98 -6.94 0.34 -35.90
C GLY A 98 -5.46 0.19 -35.55
N LEU A 99 -5.12 0.23 -34.28
CA LEU A 99 -3.75 -0.04 -33.82
C LEU A 99 -3.41 -1.52 -34.05
N LYS A 100 -2.13 -1.79 -34.30
CA LYS A 100 -1.64 -3.17 -34.41
C LYS A 100 -1.15 -3.66 -33.06
N PRO A 101 -1.27 -4.97 -32.75
CA PRO A 101 -0.66 -5.56 -31.58
C PRO A 101 0.85 -5.27 -31.51
N GLY A 102 1.35 -5.00 -30.29
CA GLY A 102 2.76 -4.71 -30.05
C GLY A 102 3.55 -5.90 -29.49
N ASN A 103 2.87 -6.96 -29.08
CA ASN A 103 3.46 -8.16 -28.49
C ASN A 103 3.04 -9.39 -29.31
N GLY A 104 3.70 -9.62 -30.46
CA GLY A 104 3.28 -10.62 -31.43
C GLY A 104 1.87 -10.33 -31.94
N ASP A 105 0.93 -11.26 -31.72
CA ASP A 105 -0.47 -11.11 -32.09
C ASP A 105 -1.34 -10.60 -30.92
N SER A 106 -0.72 -10.16 -29.81
CA SER A 106 -1.41 -9.71 -28.60
C SER A 106 -1.21 -8.23 -28.33
N TYR A 107 -2.26 -7.54 -27.85
CA TYR A 107 -2.17 -6.19 -27.28
C TYR A 107 -1.69 -6.16 -25.84
N ALA A 108 -1.62 -7.33 -25.18
CA ALA A 108 -1.20 -7.46 -23.79
C ALA A 108 0.10 -8.27 -23.68
N GLN A 109 0.95 -7.86 -22.76
CA GLN A 109 2.12 -8.61 -22.33
C GLN A 109 1.84 -9.21 -20.96
N SER A 110 2.05 -10.51 -20.81
CA SER A 110 1.97 -11.19 -19.52
C SER A 110 3.16 -10.82 -18.66
N VAL A 111 2.88 -10.48 -17.38
CA VAL A 111 3.90 -10.21 -16.36
C VAL A 111 3.55 -11.09 -15.16
N ASP A 112 4.49 -11.94 -14.75
CA ASP A 112 4.31 -12.76 -13.56
C ASP A 112 4.38 -11.86 -12.31
N MET A 113 3.42 -12.05 -11.42
CA MET A 113 3.29 -11.29 -10.17
C MET A 113 3.12 -12.22 -8.99
N VAL A 114 3.60 -11.77 -7.83
CA VAL A 114 3.39 -12.45 -6.54
C VAL A 114 2.49 -11.59 -5.69
N GLU A 115 1.43 -12.17 -5.16
CA GLU A 115 0.60 -11.55 -4.12
C GLU A 115 1.06 -12.06 -2.76
N ILE A 116 1.42 -11.13 -1.87
CA ILE A 116 1.82 -11.45 -0.50
C ILE A 116 0.77 -10.92 0.45
N VAL A 117 0.10 -11.83 1.15
CA VAL A 117 -0.83 -11.52 2.23
C VAL A 117 -0.14 -11.81 3.54
N SER A 118 0.09 -10.75 4.34
CA SER A 118 0.79 -10.85 5.61
C SER A 118 -0.20 -10.89 6.78
N GLU A 119 -0.04 -11.89 7.64
CA GLU A 119 -0.79 -12.01 8.89
C GLU A 119 0.15 -11.85 10.09
N ALA A 120 -0.20 -10.94 10.99
CA ALA A 120 0.55 -10.76 12.23
C ALA A 120 0.33 -11.92 13.19
N ARG A 121 1.41 -12.47 13.76
CA ARG A 121 1.33 -13.53 14.78
C ARG A 121 1.33 -13.01 16.21
N GLY A 122 1.38 -11.71 16.41
CA GLY A 122 1.38 -11.07 17.72
C GLY A 122 1.71 -9.57 17.62
N PRO A 123 1.79 -8.90 18.75
CA PRO A 123 2.16 -7.49 18.81
C PRO A 123 3.64 -7.28 18.46
N VAL A 124 4.00 -6.06 18.09
CA VAL A 124 5.39 -5.63 18.04
C VAL A 124 5.81 -5.16 19.43
N THR A 125 6.85 -5.76 19.99
CA THR A 125 7.38 -5.37 21.29
C THR A 125 8.66 -4.57 21.13
N ILE A 126 8.72 -3.41 21.78
CA ILE A 126 9.91 -2.56 21.84
C ILE A 126 10.42 -2.59 23.28
N ALA A 127 11.61 -3.13 23.49
CA ALA A 127 12.28 -3.18 24.80
C ALA A 127 13.26 -2.01 24.94
N TYR A 128 13.28 -1.38 26.11
CA TYR A 128 14.16 -0.26 26.42
C TYR A 128 15.30 -0.67 27.36
N ALA A 129 16.38 0.10 27.33
CA ALA A 129 17.57 -0.18 28.12
C ALA A 129 17.35 -0.10 29.66
N ASP A 130 16.29 0.59 30.10
CA ASP A 130 15.89 0.68 31.52
C ASP A 130 15.05 -0.53 31.99
N GLY A 131 14.81 -1.51 31.11
CA GLY A 131 14.03 -2.70 31.38
C GLY A 131 12.50 -2.54 31.17
N SER A 132 12.04 -1.36 30.77
CA SER A 132 10.66 -1.15 30.35
C SER A 132 10.41 -1.66 28.92
N SER A 133 9.16 -1.80 28.54
CA SER A 133 8.79 -2.17 27.18
C SER A 133 7.46 -1.58 26.76
N ASP A 134 7.30 -1.31 25.47
CA ASP A 134 6.04 -1.02 24.82
C ASP A 134 5.60 -2.18 23.95
N SER A 135 4.30 -2.36 23.84
CA SER A 135 3.67 -3.36 22.99
C SER A 135 2.71 -2.66 22.04
N LEU A 136 2.97 -2.77 20.73
CA LEU A 136 2.14 -2.17 19.69
C LEU A 136 1.19 -3.21 19.14
N THR A 137 -0.12 -2.94 19.25
CA THR A 137 -1.18 -3.79 18.72
C THR A 137 -1.29 -3.58 17.21
N ILE A 138 -1.17 -4.66 16.45
CA ILE A 138 -1.30 -4.59 14.99
C ILE A 138 -2.76 -4.29 14.62
N GLY A 139 -2.94 -3.31 13.74
CA GLY A 139 -4.24 -2.79 13.31
C GLY A 139 -4.75 -1.60 14.12
N GLU A 140 -4.19 -1.35 15.33
CA GLU A 140 -4.50 -0.19 16.17
C GLU A 140 -3.32 0.79 16.21
N ASP A 141 -2.15 0.30 16.68
CA ASP A 141 -0.96 1.13 16.87
C ASP A 141 0.00 1.04 15.70
N ALA A 142 0.00 -0.09 14.97
CA ALA A 142 0.94 -0.35 13.90
C ALA A 142 0.31 -1.20 12.78
N VAL A 143 0.90 -1.07 11.59
CA VAL A 143 0.66 -1.96 10.45
C VAL A 143 1.98 -2.62 10.09
N ILE A 144 1.93 -3.92 9.81
CA ILE A 144 3.09 -4.68 9.35
C ILE A 144 2.86 -5.25 7.95
N GLN A 145 3.91 -5.31 7.19
CA GLN A 145 3.93 -5.99 5.89
C GLN A 145 5.33 -6.55 5.62
N THR A 146 5.42 -7.53 4.76
CA THR A 146 6.68 -8.06 4.25
C THR A 146 6.64 -8.14 2.72
N LEU A 147 7.80 -7.98 2.09
CA LEU A 147 8.00 -8.27 0.67
C LEU A 147 8.73 -9.59 0.45
N ARG A 148 8.95 -10.37 1.51
CA ARG A 148 9.56 -11.69 1.42
C ARG A 148 8.52 -12.71 1.02
N GLU A 149 8.86 -13.61 0.12
CA GLU A 149 8.03 -14.75 -0.31
C GLU A 149 8.12 -15.93 0.66
N ASP A 150 8.87 -15.77 1.77
CA ASP A 150 9.00 -16.79 2.79
C ASP A 150 7.68 -16.99 3.56
N PRO A 151 7.36 -18.22 3.98
CA PRO A 151 6.15 -18.50 4.76
C PRO A 151 6.11 -17.77 6.11
N VAL A 152 7.26 -17.36 6.63
CA VAL A 152 7.42 -16.62 7.89
C VAL A 152 8.50 -15.58 7.71
N ALA A 153 8.17 -14.32 8.01
CA ALA A 153 9.13 -13.25 8.18
C ALA A 153 9.18 -12.90 9.67
N GLU A 154 10.36 -13.01 10.25
CA GLU A 154 10.56 -12.81 11.69
C GLU A 154 11.70 -11.83 11.94
N VAL A 155 11.52 -10.98 12.94
CA VAL A 155 12.55 -10.10 13.49
C VAL A 155 12.62 -10.41 14.98
N ASP A 156 13.73 -10.99 15.40
CA ASP A 156 13.96 -11.34 16.80
C ASP A 156 15.06 -10.43 17.39
N ALA A 157 14.70 -9.74 18.48
CA ALA A 157 15.61 -8.98 19.35
C ALA A 157 16.68 -8.14 18.62
N SER A 158 16.31 -7.44 17.54
CA SER A 158 17.24 -6.57 16.83
C SER A 158 17.32 -5.19 17.49
N ASP A 159 18.53 -4.68 17.64
CA ASP A 159 18.74 -3.28 18.08
C ASP A 159 18.04 -2.31 17.15
N MET A 160 17.45 -1.26 17.73
CA MET A 160 16.79 -0.20 16.97
C MET A 160 17.71 1.01 16.85
N VAL A 161 17.73 1.62 15.65
CA VAL A 161 18.47 2.85 15.40
C VAL A 161 17.61 3.85 14.62
N PHE A 162 17.53 5.08 15.13
CA PHE A 162 16.81 6.16 14.45
C PHE A 162 17.76 6.89 13.49
N VAL A 163 17.34 7.04 12.24
CA VAL A 163 18.13 7.65 11.16
C VAL A 163 17.40 8.84 10.50
N GLY A 164 16.68 9.63 11.29
CA GLY A 164 15.98 10.79 10.74
C GLY A 164 14.96 10.42 9.67
N PHE A 165 15.10 10.96 8.47
CA PHE A 165 14.24 10.64 7.32
C PHE A 165 14.77 9.46 6.49
N GLY A 166 15.92 8.89 6.82
CA GLY A 166 16.52 7.77 6.09
C GLY A 166 16.88 8.13 4.65
N VAL A 167 17.28 9.35 4.40
CA VAL A 167 17.63 9.86 3.07
C VAL A 167 19.13 9.80 2.84
N ASN A 168 19.52 9.26 1.67
CA ASN A 168 20.85 9.39 1.12
C ASN A 168 20.75 10.01 -0.27
N ALA A 169 21.02 11.32 -0.34
CA ALA A 169 20.92 12.15 -1.53
C ALA A 169 22.26 12.88 -1.76
N PRO A 170 23.25 12.21 -2.38
CA PRO A 170 24.59 12.79 -2.57
C PRO A 170 24.59 14.10 -3.36
N GLU A 171 23.66 14.26 -4.30
CA GLU A 171 23.50 15.48 -5.10
C GLU A 171 23.00 16.69 -4.29
N LEU A 172 22.47 16.45 -3.08
CA LEU A 172 22.06 17.47 -2.12
C LEU A 172 23.00 17.51 -0.90
N GLU A 173 24.13 16.81 -0.97
CA GLU A 173 25.10 16.64 0.13
C GLU A 173 24.44 16.14 1.44
N TRP A 174 23.39 15.32 1.32
CA TRP A 174 22.59 14.83 2.43
C TRP A 174 22.74 13.33 2.61
N ASN A 175 23.05 12.90 3.83
CA ASN A 175 23.13 11.48 4.17
C ASN A 175 22.78 11.26 5.65
N ASP A 176 21.57 10.80 5.93
CA ASP A 176 21.07 10.49 7.28
C ASP A 176 21.78 9.26 7.90
N TYR A 177 22.46 8.46 7.08
CA TYR A 177 23.20 7.28 7.53
C TYR A 177 24.67 7.57 7.83
N ALA A 178 25.14 8.81 7.65
CA ALA A 178 26.54 9.15 7.83
C ALA A 178 27.01 8.88 9.25
N GLY A 179 28.00 7.99 9.40
CA GLY A 179 28.57 7.61 10.69
C GLY A 179 27.71 6.68 11.55
N ILE A 180 26.61 6.16 11.02
CA ILE A 180 25.71 5.24 11.73
C ILE A 180 25.85 3.83 11.14
N ASP A 181 26.17 2.84 11.99
CA ASP A 181 26.13 1.43 11.59
C ASP A 181 24.72 0.88 11.77
N VAL A 182 24.09 0.55 10.63
CA VAL A 182 22.72 -0.01 10.57
C VAL A 182 22.69 -1.50 10.25
N LYS A 183 23.85 -2.14 10.06
CA LYS A 183 23.91 -3.54 9.66
C LYS A 183 23.32 -4.45 10.72
N GLY A 184 22.32 -5.25 10.35
CA GLY A 184 21.63 -6.18 11.24
C GLY A 184 20.72 -5.52 12.29
N LYS A 185 20.44 -4.24 12.14
CA LYS A 185 19.57 -3.48 13.06
C LYS A 185 18.21 -3.16 12.43
N THR A 186 17.24 -2.90 13.27
CA THR A 186 15.96 -2.32 12.87
C THR A 186 16.11 -0.81 12.74
N VAL A 187 15.94 -0.30 11.54
CA VAL A 187 16.02 1.14 11.27
C VAL A 187 14.67 1.78 11.52
N VAL A 188 14.65 2.84 12.32
CA VAL A 188 13.48 3.71 12.53
C VAL A 188 13.69 5.01 11.78
N LEU A 189 12.71 5.39 10.97
CA LEU A 189 12.81 6.59 10.16
C LEU A 189 11.44 7.29 10.03
N LEU A 190 11.48 8.56 9.66
CA LEU A 190 10.30 9.36 9.37
C LEU A 190 9.94 9.27 7.88
N VAL A 191 8.65 9.19 7.60
CA VAL A 191 8.13 9.40 6.24
C VAL A 191 8.21 10.90 5.91
N ASN A 192 8.27 11.26 4.64
CA ASN A 192 8.57 12.57 4.10
C ASN A 192 10.06 12.89 3.97
N ASP A 193 10.33 14.12 3.58
CA ASP A 193 11.68 14.64 3.32
C ASP A 193 12.15 15.56 4.45
N PRO A 194 13.46 15.74 4.61
CA PRO A 194 13.99 16.85 5.38
C PRO A 194 13.41 18.18 4.90
N GLY A 195 12.97 19.02 5.84
CA GLY A 195 12.35 20.31 5.52
C GLY A 195 10.83 20.29 5.27
N PHE A 196 10.20 19.12 5.15
CA PHE A 196 8.74 19.02 4.93
C PHE A 196 7.97 19.65 6.11
N GLU A 197 8.28 19.30 7.33
CA GLU A 197 7.59 19.83 8.52
C GLU A 197 7.80 21.34 8.70
N THR A 198 8.99 21.82 8.44
CA THR A 198 9.32 23.25 8.57
C THR A 198 8.90 24.08 7.37
N GLY A 199 8.61 23.47 6.23
CA GLY A 199 8.36 24.14 4.96
C GLY A 199 9.58 24.88 4.41
N ASN A 200 10.79 24.43 4.75
CA ASN A 200 12.03 25.05 4.27
C ASN A 200 12.31 24.63 2.82
N ASP A 201 12.04 25.50 1.88
CA ASP A 201 12.22 25.26 0.44
C ASP A 201 13.68 24.98 0.04
N ALA A 202 14.65 25.37 0.85
CA ALA A 202 16.05 25.04 0.62
C ALA A 202 16.39 23.55 0.92
N LEU A 203 15.50 22.85 1.63
CA LEU A 203 15.62 21.43 1.95
C LEU A 203 14.55 20.63 1.20
N PHE A 204 14.95 19.86 0.21
CA PHE A 204 14.10 18.94 -0.53
C PHE A 204 12.78 19.56 -1.03
N ARG A 205 12.81 20.85 -1.38
CA ARG A 205 11.66 21.63 -1.88
C ARG A 205 10.53 21.83 -0.85
N GLY A 206 10.85 21.85 0.43
CA GLY A 206 9.94 22.18 1.51
C GLY A 206 8.71 21.28 1.58
N LYS A 207 7.51 21.85 1.46
CA LYS A 207 6.23 21.09 1.52
C LYS A 207 5.95 20.18 0.33
N ALA A 208 6.79 20.21 -0.71
CA ALA A 208 6.65 19.28 -1.83
C ALA A 208 7.36 17.97 -1.50
N MET A 209 6.60 16.87 -1.33
CA MET A 209 7.19 15.54 -1.16
C MET A 209 7.99 15.17 -2.42
N THR A 210 9.30 15.00 -2.29
CA THR A 210 10.17 14.50 -3.36
C THR A 210 10.13 12.99 -3.46
N TYR A 211 10.94 12.40 -4.36
CA TYR A 211 11.11 10.96 -4.44
C TYR A 211 11.61 10.36 -3.09
N TYR A 212 12.50 11.07 -2.40
CA TYR A 212 13.09 10.63 -1.13
C TYR A 212 12.09 10.52 0.02
N GLY A 213 10.98 11.27 -0.01
CA GLY A 213 9.93 11.23 1.01
C GLY A 213 8.95 10.08 0.88
N ARG A 214 8.99 9.34 -0.23
CA ARG A 214 8.01 8.31 -0.56
C ARG A 214 8.30 6.99 0.14
N TRP A 215 7.24 6.25 0.45
CA TRP A 215 7.32 4.88 0.96
C TRP A 215 8.17 3.94 0.08
N THR A 216 8.08 4.12 -1.23
CA THR A 216 8.84 3.30 -2.20
C THR A 216 10.33 3.55 -2.19
N TYR A 217 10.78 4.66 -1.59
CA TYR A 217 12.20 4.95 -1.37
C TYR A 217 12.69 4.39 -0.04
N LYS A 218 11.83 4.43 1.00
CA LYS A 218 12.14 3.96 2.36
C LYS A 218 12.23 2.44 2.42
#